data_f64f95c7609b9f5b04f1162ffdb04241
#
_entry.id   f64f95c7609b9f5b04f1162ffdb04241
#
_cell.length_a   1.000
_cell.length_b   1.000
_cell.length_c   1.000
_cell.angle_alpha   90.00
_cell.angle_beta   90.00
_cell.angle_gamma   90.00
#
_symmetry.space_group_name_H-M   'P 1'
#
loop_
_entity.id
_entity.type
_entity.pdbx_description
1 polymer ?
#
loop_
_entity_poly.entity_id
_entity_poly.type
_entity_poly.pdbx_seq_one_letter_code
_entity_poly.pdbx_strand_id
1 'polypeptide(L)'
;VNPLRGQNNVQGMADMGAQPYQGAGYMDVSDPVDIKKYEAFYGVDMPREIGWKIPQMYDAALQGKLKAMWVIGEDMVQTDPNSQHVARAIEALDLVVVQEIFMTRTAEMADVILPGASFLEKSGTFTNGERRVQAVRQVVDPIPGSKPDGQIIVDIMNRMGYPQPEYTPDGMLDEISQIVPFFAGIRWERLGNNGLQWPVSPDGTDTKILHEQEFKRGLGYFEFHSWEESQEIQEHGKKYPYILTTNRELEHYNCGAMTRRTANEQILKSDYLMIHPKDALENRIEEGDYVCLESPRGKVDVKARITDEVKPGVLSTTFHFPDIMVNTITSDIHDSEAMCPEYKVVAVRIRKSKGKFKQLLQDR
;
A
#
# COMPACT_ATOMS: atom_id res chain seq x y z
N VAL A 1 -23.87 -0.44 3.60
CA VAL A 1 -22.49 -0.22 4.07
C VAL A 1 -21.55 -0.46 2.89
N ASN A 2 -20.65 0.48 2.63
CA ASN A 2 -19.70 0.41 1.54
C ASN A 2 -18.32 0.79 2.05
N PRO A 3 -17.27 -0.02 1.83
CA PRO A 3 -15.91 0.35 2.25
C PRO A 3 -15.40 1.52 1.41
N LEU A 4 -14.73 2.47 2.05
CA LEU A 4 -14.06 3.58 1.37
C LEU A 4 -12.62 3.14 1.03
N ARG A 5 -12.45 2.56 -0.14
CA ARG A 5 -11.14 2.17 -0.65
C ARG A 5 -10.31 3.41 -0.96
N GLY A 6 -9.11 3.53 -0.39
CA GLY A 6 -8.30 4.74 -0.48
C GLY A 6 -7.52 4.88 -1.79
N GLN A 7 -6.80 3.86 -2.19
CA GLN A 7 -5.96 3.88 -3.38
C GLN A 7 -6.74 3.52 -4.64
N ASN A 8 -6.25 4.06 -5.76
CA ASN A 8 -6.74 3.67 -7.06
C ASN A 8 -6.50 2.17 -7.31
N ASN A 9 -7.51 1.48 -7.84
CA ASN A 9 -7.50 0.05 -8.14
C ASN A 9 -7.25 -0.89 -6.94
N VAL A 10 -7.33 -0.44 -5.70
CA VAL A 10 -7.18 -1.33 -4.54
C VAL A 10 -8.32 -2.37 -4.47
N GLN A 11 -9.51 -2.02 -4.96
CA GLN A 11 -10.60 -2.99 -5.09
C GLN A 11 -10.26 -4.07 -6.13
N GLY A 12 -9.76 -3.68 -7.30
CA GLY A 12 -9.36 -4.62 -8.34
C GLY A 12 -8.22 -5.54 -7.92
N MET A 13 -7.26 -5.03 -7.16
CA MET A 13 -6.20 -5.88 -6.58
C MET A 13 -6.76 -6.92 -5.62
N ALA A 14 -7.71 -6.55 -4.76
CA ALA A 14 -8.38 -7.50 -3.88
C ALA A 14 -9.21 -8.52 -4.68
N ASP A 15 -9.94 -8.07 -5.72
CA ASP A 15 -10.72 -8.95 -6.60
C ASP A 15 -9.85 -10.00 -7.29
N MET A 16 -8.60 -9.66 -7.59
CA MET A 16 -7.63 -10.56 -8.25
C MET A 16 -6.74 -11.32 -7.28
N GLY A 17 -7.00 -11.25 -5.99
CA GLY A 17 -6.30 -12.08 -4.99
C GLY A 17 -4.89 -11.60 -4.65
N ALA A 18 -4.61 -10.30 -4.72
CA ALA A 18 -3.34 -9.76 -4.22
C ALA A 18 -3.28 -9.77 -2.68
N GLN A 19 -3.47 -10.94 -2.10
CA GLN A 19 -3.51 -11.21 -0.65
C GLN A 19 -2.90 -12.59 -0.36
N PRO A 20 -2.28 -12.78 0.81
CA PRO A 20 -1.56 -14.04 1.09
C PRO A 20 -2.45 -15.27 1.27
N TYR A 21 -3.75 -15.10 1.48
CA TYR A 21 -4.71 -16.16 1.77
C TYR A 21 -5.81 -16.31 0.72
N GLN A 22 -5.79 -15.48 -0.34
CA GLN A 22 -6.80 -15.50 -1.39
C GLN A 22 -6.17 -15.41 -2.78
N GLY A 23 -6.74 -16.11 -3.72
CA GLY A 23 -6.51 -15.95 -5.15
C GLY A 23 -7.60 -15.12 -5.82
N ALA A 24 -7.55 -15.03 -7.16
CA ALA A 24 -8.53 -14.30 -7.95
C ALA A 24 -9.96 -14.73 -7.61
N GLY A 25 -10.87 -13.76 -7.54
CA GLY A 25 -12.26 -14.03 -7.17
C GLY A 25 -12.48 -14.39 -5.70
N TYR A 26 -11.55 -14.00 -4.82
CA TYR A 26 -11.57 -14.33 -3.39
C TYR A 26 -11.51 -15.83 -3.12
N MET A 27 -10.91 -16.61 -4.03
CA MET A 27 -10.63 -18.03 -3.80
C MET A 27 -9.82 -18.21 -2.52
N ASP A 28 -10.27 -19.07 -1.61
CA ASP A 28 -9.52 -19.41 -0.41
C ASP A 28 -8.43 -20.44 -0.77
N VAL A 29 -7.15 -20.05 -0.60
CA VAL A 29 -6.01 -20.92 -0.89
C VAL A 29 -5.91 -22.13 0.05
N SER A 30 -6.63 -22.12 1.17
CA SER A 30 -6.71 -23.25 2.11
C SER A 30 -7.90 -24.18 1.86
N ASP A 31 -8.88 -23.76 1.03
CA ASP A 31 -10.05 -24.59 0.70
C ASP A 31 -9.71 -25.57 -0.44
N PRO A 32 -9.76 -26.90 -0.18
CA PRO A 32 -9.47 -27.91 -1.19
C PRO A 32 -10.42 -27.87 -2.40
N VAL A 33 -11.66 -27.35 -2.25
CA VAL A 33 -12.63 -27.27 -3.32
C VAL A 33 -12.27 -26.12 -4.28
N ASP A 34 -11.91 -24.98 -3.72
CA ASP A 34 -11.50 -23.83 -4.52
C ASP A 34 -10.18 -24.10 -5.24
N ILE A 35 -9.17 -24.60 -4.54
CA ILE A 35 -7.87 -24.96 -5.12
C ILE A 35 -8.02 -25.90 -6.31
N LYS A 36 -8.82 -26.96 -6.19
CA LYS A 36 -9.03 -27.92 -7.29
C LYS A 36 -9.62 -27.31 -8.56
N LYS A 37 -10.47 -26.28 -8.44
CA LYS A 37 -11.01 -25.56 -9.60
C LYS A 37 -9.89 -24.84 -10.35
N TYR A 38 -8.99 -24.18 -9.63
CA TYR A 38 -7.88 -23.44 -10.20
C TYR A 38 -6.80 -24.37 -10.77
N GLU A 39 -6.47 -25.46 -10.05
CA GLU A 39 -5.56 -26.49 -10.54
C GLU A 39 -6.07 -27.13 -11.85
N ALA A 40 -7.36 -27.41 -11.91
CA ALA A 40 -7.98 -27.95 -13.13
C ALA A 40 -7.97 -26.94 -14.29
N PHE A 41 -8.15 -25.65 -13.99
CA PHE A 41 -8.16 -24.60 -15.01
C PHE A 41 -6.75 -24.30 -15.54
N TYR A 42 -5.76 -24.15 -14.65
CA TYR A 42 -4.40 -23.79 -15.03
C TYR A 42 -3.50 -25.01 -15.39
N GLY A 43 -3.93 -26.21 -15.06
CA GLY A 43 -3.18 -27.43 -15.34
C GLY A 43 -1.89 -27.60 -14.54
N VAL A 44 -1.80 -26.95 -13.38
CA VAL A 44 -0.67 -26.97 -12.46
C VAL A 44 -1.10 -27.16 -11.03
N ASP A 45 -0.26 -27.77 -10.20
CA ASP A 45 -0.49 -27.84 -8.75
C ASP A 45 -0.27 -26.46 -8.13
N MET A 46 -1.18 -26.03 -7.26
CA MET A 46 -1.11 -24.74 -6.59
C MET A 46 -0.68 -24.89 -5.13
N PRO A 47 0.08 -23.91 -4.59
CA PRO A 47 0.40 -23.86 -3.16
C PRO A 47 -0.88 -23.83 -2.32
N ARG A 48 -0.87 -24.58 -1.20
CA ARG A 48 -2.03 -24.70 -0.26
C ARG A 48 -1.75 -24.05 1.07
N GLU A 49 -0.56 -23.51 1.24
CA GLU A 49 -0.18 -22.81 2.45
C GLU A 49 -0.49 -21.33 2.30
N ILE A 50 -1.07 -20.75 3.36
CA ILE A 50 -1.29 -19.30 3.42
C ILE A 50 0.07 -18.59 3.39
N GLY A 51 0.21 -17.64 2.49
CA GLY A 51 1.41 -16.83 2.38
C GLY A 51 1.61 -15.87 3.57
N TRP A 52 2.78 -15.31 3.68
CA TRP A 52 3.08 -14.33 4.72
C TRP A 52 2.51 -12.94 4.39
N LYS A 53 2.05 -12.24 5.43
CA LYS A 53 1.75 -10.81 5.37
C LYS A 53 3.03 -10.00 5.43
N ILE A 54 2.99 -8.74 4.98
CA ILE A 54 4.19 -7.90 4.84
C ILE A 54 5.06 -7.85 6.12
N PRO A 55 4.52 -7.61 7.34
CA PRO A 55 5.36 -7.64 8.54
C PRO A 55 6.06 -8.99 8.78
N GLN A 56 5.36 -10.10 8.48
CA GLN A 56 5.94 -11.43 8.59
C GLN A 56 7.05 -11.68 7.54
N MET A 57 6.93 -11.09 6.35
CA MET A 57 7.98 -11.17 5.33
C MET A 57 9.27 -10.48 5.80
N TYR A 58 9.18 -9.32 6.48
CA TYR A 58 10.35 -8.65 7.05
C TYR A 58 11.03 -9.51 8.11
N ASP A 59 10.26 -10.05 9.04
CA ASP A 59 10.79 -10.95 10.06
C ASP A 59 11.42 -12.22 9.47
N ALA A 60 10.79 -12.79 8.45
CA ALA A 60 11.30 -13.96 7.74
C ALA A 60 12.60 -13.67 6.98
N ALA A 61 12.72 -12.47 6.39
CA ALA A 61 13.97 -12.02 5.75
C ALA A 61 15.10 -11.89 6.77
N LEU A 62 14.87 -11.20 7.90
CA LEU A 62 15.85 -11.07 8.97
C LEU A 62 16.26 -12.41 9.60
N GLN A 63 15.36 -13.41 9.60
CA GLN A 63 15.63 -14.78 10.05
C GLN A 63 16.29 -15.65 8.97
N GLY A 64 16.52 -15.11 7.77
CA GLY A 64 17.08 -15.86 6.63
C GLY A 64 16.14 -16.93 6.05
N LYS A 65 14.85 -16.88 6.37
CA LYS A 65 13.82 -17.79 5.84
C LYS A 65 13.29 -17.33 4.49
N LEU A 66 13.11 -16.01 4.30
CA LEU A 66 12.82 -15.41 3.01
C LEU A 66 14.14 -15.03 2.35
N LYS A 67 14.35 -15.46 1.10
CA LYS A 67 15.60 -15.28 0.37
C LYS A 67 15.49 -14.28 -0.76
N ALA A 68 14.31 -14.14 -1.36
CA ALA A 68 14.09 -13.24 -2.46
C ALA A 68 12.75 -12.53 -2.31
N MET A 69 12.66 -11.29 -2.80
CA MET A 69 11.43 -10.52 -2.84
C MET A 69 11.29 -9.82 -4.19
N TRP A 70 10.10 -9.88 -4.76
CA TRP A 70 9.72 -9.08 -5.91
C TRP A 70 8.66 -8.06 -5.50
N VAL A 71 9.02 -6.79 -5.53
CA VAL A 71 8.18 -5.65 -5.14
C VAL A 71 7.63 -5.00 -6.40
N ILE A 72 6.33 -4.80 -6.47
CA ILE A 72 5.64 -4.23 -7.63
C ILE A 72 4.87 -2.99 -7.21
N GLY A 73 5.31 -1.80 -7.65
CA GLY A 73 4.60 -0.53 -7.48
C GLY A 73 4.45 -0.06 -6.03
N GLU A 74 5.40 -0.40 -5.15
CA GLU A 74 5.36 -0.01 -3.74
C GLU A 74 6.72 0.48 -3.25
N ASP A 75 6.74 1.59 -2.52
CA ASP A 75 7.92 2.13 -1.85
C ASP A 75 7.92 1.78 -0.35
N MET A 76 8.12 0.50 -0.04
CA MET A 76 8.04 -0.05 1.32
C MET A 76 8.96 0.68 2.32
N VAL A 77 10.15 1.08 1.90
CA VAL A 77 11.12 1.79 2.76
C VAL A 77 10.57 3.14 3.24
N GLN A 78 9.78 3.81 2.40
CA GLN A 78 9.17 5.10 2.77
C GLN A 78 7.79 4.93 3.40
N THR A 79 7.00 3.94 2.98
CA THR A 79 5.57 3.81 3.37
C THR A 79 5.35 3.00 4.62
N ASP A 80 6.17 1.99 4.89
CA ASP A 80 5.98 1.10 6.02
C ASP A 80 6.56 1.67 7.31
N PRO A 81 5.98 1.33 8.47
CA PRO A 81 6.44 1.83 9.75
C PRO A 81 7.81 1.26 10.11
N ASN A 82 8.52 1.94 11.01
CA ASN A 82 9.86 1.51 11.42
C ASN A 82 10.79 1.28 10.21
N SER A 83 10.91 2.30 9.35
CA SER A 83 11.65 2.22 8.07
C SER A 83 13.05 1.61 8.19
N GLN A 84 13.71 1.74 9.34
CA GLN A 84 15.02 1.10 9.57
C GLN A 84 14.91 -0.42 9.70
N HIS A 85 13.82 -0.94 10.27
CA HIS A 85 13.54 -2.37 10.30
C HIS A 85 13.29 -2.90 8.88
N VAL A 86 12.49 -2.18 8.11
CA VAL A 86 12.19 -2.50 6.71
C VAL A 86 13.47 -2.53 5.86
N ALA A 87 14.30 -1.49 5.95
CA ALA A 87 15.55 -1.42 5.21
C ALA A 87 16.49 -2.61 5.54
N ARG A 88 16.66 -2.93 6.83
CA ARG A 88 17.46 -4.10 7.25
C ARG A 88 16.89 -5.42 6.75
N ALA A 89 15.56 -5.55 6.70
CA ALA A 89 14.91 -6.75 6.16
C ALA A 89 15.18 -6.91 4.65
N ILE A 90 15.13 -5.82 3.89
CA ILE A 90 15.46 -5.80 2.46
C ILE A 90 16.96 -6.12 2.26
N GLU A 91 17.86 -5.51 3.02
CA GLU A 91 19.32 -5.78 2.98
C GLU A 91 19.68 -7.23 3.31
N ALA A 92 18.84 -7.96 4.06
CA ALA A 92 19.07 -9.35 4.45
C ALA A 92 18.66 -10.38 3.36
N LEU A 93 18.00 -9.94 2.29
CA LEU A 93 17.58 -10.79 1.19
C LEU A 93 18.76 -11.09 0.24
N ASP A 94 18.77 -12.29 -0.34
CA ASP A 94 19.74 -12.69 -1.35
C ASP A 94 19.45 -12.08 -2.73
N LEU A 95 18.17 -11.69 -2.99
CA LEU A 95 17.72 -11.06 -4.25
C LEU A 95 16.52 -10.16 -4.00
N VAL A 96 16.63 -8.92 -4.42
CA VAL A 96 15.54 -7.93 -4.43
C VAL A 96 15.27 -7.48 -5.85
N VAL A 97 14.08 -7.78 -6.35
CA VAL A 97 13.60 -7.31 -7.65
C VAL A 97 12.55 -6.25 -7.42
N VAL A 98 12.71 -5.06 -8.00
CA VAL A 98 11.72 -3.98 -7.89
C VAL A 98 11.19 -3.63 -9.28
N GLN A 99 9.88 -3.72 -9.45
CA GLN A 99 9.16 -3.30 -10.65
C GLN A 99 8.45 -1.98 -10.33
N GLU A 100 8.94 -0.90 -10.92
CA GLU A 100 8.50 0.45 -10.53
C GLU A 100 8.58 1.43 -11.71
N ILE A 101 7.81 2.51 -11.65
CA ILE A 101 7.84 3.59 -12.64
C ILE A 101 8.84 4.70 -12.30
N PHE A 102 9.30 4.76 -11.05
CA PHE A 102 10.27 5.74 -10.57
C PHE A 102 11.35 5.09 -9.70
N MET A 103 12.50 5.75 -9.61
CA MET A 103 13.50 5.43 -8.58
C MET A 103 12.97 5.87 -7.22
N THR A 104 12.41 4.94 -6.48
CA THR A 104 11.94 5.09 -5.10
C THR A 104 13.04 4.66 -4.12
N ARG A 105 12.84 4.90 -2.82
CA ARG A 105 13.80 4.44 -1.79
C ARG A 105 13.96 2.91 -1.80
N THR A 106 12.88 2.20 -2.05
CA THR A 106 12.94 0.74 -2.21
C THR A 106 13.68 0.34 -3.47
N ALA A 107 13.46 1.03 -4.59
CA ALA A 107 14.16 0.76 -5.84
C ALA A 107 15.68 1.04 -5.75
N GLU A 108 16.10 2.02 -4.95
CA GLU A 108 17.52 2.29 -4.67
C GLU A 108 18.25 1.12 -3.96
N MET A 109 17.49 0.22 -3.31
CA MET A 109 18.02 -0.96 -2.61
C MET A 109 17.91 -2.27 -3.42
N ALA A 110 17.39 -2.21 -4.65
CA ALA A 110 17.15 -3.39 -5.48
C ALA A 110 18.41 -3.89 -6.16
N ASP A 111 18.54 -5.21 -6.29
CA ASP A 111 19.55 -5.85 -7.16
C ASP A 111 19.15 -5.76 -8.64
N VAL A 112 17.83 -5.83 -8.91
CA VAL A 112 17.28 -5.77 -10.27
C VAL A 112 16.09 -4.81 -10.30
N ILE A 113 16.08 -3.88 -11.27
CA ILE A 113 14.97 -2.98 -11.52
C ILE A 113 14.33 -3.35 -12.85
N LEU A 114 13.00 -3.53 -12.82
CA LEU A 114 12.17 -3.78 -13.98
C LEU A 114 11.30 -2.53 -14.23
N PRO A 115 11.61 -1.70 -15.24
CA PRO A 115 10.86 -0.48 -15.51
C PRO A 115 9.42 -0.78 -15.95
N GLY A 116 8.45 -0.41 -15.13
CA GLY A 116 7.01 -0.51 -15.40
C GLY A 116 6.51 0.66 -16.22
N ALA A 117 5.44 0.44 -17.01
CA ALA A 117 4.72 1.50 -17.69
C ALA A 117 3.65 2.10 -16.77
N SER A 118 3.47 3.42 -16.84
CA SER A 118 2.40 4.12 -16.13
C SER A 118 1.02 3.79 -16.70
N PHE A 119 -0.04 4.17 -16.00
CA PHE A 119 -1.42 3.92 -16.47
C PHE A 119 -1.77 4.67 -17.76
N LEU A 120 -1.05 5.74 -18.12
CA LEU A 120 -1.22 6.43 -19.41
C LEU A 120 -0.54 5.70 -20.57
N GLU A 121 0.41 4.84 -20.27
CA GLU A 121 1.29 4.15 -21.22
C GLU A 121 0.88 2.69 -21.47
N LYS A 122 -0.22 2.24 -20.84
CA LYS A 122 -0.73 0.87 -20.98
C LYS A 122 -2.25 0.82 -20.98
N SER A 123 -2.80 -0.29 -21.46
CA SER A 123 -4.22 -0.60 -21.33
C SER A 123 -4.44 -1.68 -20.27
N GLY A 124 -5.63 -1.67 -19.65
CA GLY A 124 -6.03 -2.60 -18.62
C GLY A 124 -7.35 -2.18 -17.98
N THR A 125 -7.61 -2.64 -16.75
CA THR A 125 -8.81 -2.26 -16.01
C THR A 125 -8.49 -1.77 -14.61
N PHE A 126 -9.29 -0.82 -14.13
CA PHE A 126 -9.35 -0.44 -12.73
C PHE A 126 -10.73 -0.72 -12.16
N THR A 127 -10.78 -1.20 -10.92
CA THR A 127 -12.04 -1.39 -10.20
C THR A 127 -12.10 -0.39 -9.04
N ASN A 128 -13.16 0.43 -9.01
CA ASN A 128 -13.35 1.44 -7.97
C ASN A 128 -14.07 0.87 -6.73
N GLY A 129 -14.22 1.70 -5.68
CA GLY A 129 -14.85 1.32 -4.43
C GLY A 129 -16.32 0.90 -4.53
N GLU A 130 -17.02 1.22 -5.62
CA GLU A 130 -18.37 0.73 -5.90
C GLU A 130 -18.38 -0.57 -6.73
N ARG A 131 -17.25 -1.24 -6.86
CA ARG A 131 -17.09 -2.48 -7.63
C ARG A 131 -17.24 -2.30 -9.15
N ARG A 132 -17.04 -1.10 -9.65
CA ARG A 132 -17.13 -0.80 -11.08
C ARG A 132 -15.80 -1.06 -11.76
N VAL A 133 -15.78 -2.06 -12.64
CA VAL A 133 -14.64 -2.37 -13.52
C VAL A 133 -14.68 -1.42 -14.71
N GLN A 134 -13.63 -0.62 -14.88
CA GLN A 134 -13.54 0.43 -15.88
C GLN A 134 -12.31 0.21 -16.77
N ALA A 135 -12.48 0.40 -18.07
CA ALA A 135 -11.37 0.30 -19.01
C ALA A 135 -10.42 1.50 -18.87
N VAL A 136 -9.15 1.20 -18.74
CA VAL A 136 -8.04 2.14 -18.89
C VAL A 136 -7.44 1.91 -20.25
N ARG A 137 -7.36 2.95 -21.07
CA ARG A 137 -6.82 2.88 -22.42
C ARG A 137 -5.53 3.66 -22.51
N GLN A 138 -4.55 3.10 -23.16
CA GLN A 138 -3.28 3.76 -23.45
C GLN A 138 -3.51 5.08 -24.18
N VAL A 139 -2.83 6.13 -23.75
CA VAL A 139 -2.91 7.50 -24.28
C VAL A 139 -1.62 7.92 -24.96
N VAL A 140 -0.49 7.47 -24.42
CA VAL A 140 0.86 7.77 -24.91
C VAL A 140 1.68 6.47 -25.01
N ASP A 141 2.71 6.50 -25.84
CA ASP A 141 3.63 5.36 -25.93
C ASP A 141 4.45 5.21 -24.65
N PRO A 142 4.78 3.98 -24.26
CA PRO A 142 5.66 3.71 -23.11
C PRO A 142 7.03 4.38 -23.29
N ILE A 143 7.61 4.83 -22.19
CA ILE A 143 9.02 5.26 -22.19
C ILE A 143 9.90 4.11 -22.67
N PRO A 144 10.87 4.37 -23.58
CA PRO A 144 11.75 3.31 -24.09
C PRO A 144 12.41 2.50 -22.97
N GLY A 145 12.22 1.19 -23.01
CA GLY A 145 12.73 0.26 -22.01
C GLY A 145 11.73 -0.10 -20.91
N SER A 146 10.61 0.62 -20.77
CA SER A 146 9.51 0.21 -19.87
C SER A 146 8.51 -0.71 -20.57
N LYS A 147 7.80 -1.52 -19.77
CA LYS A 147 6.74 -2.43 -20.25
C LYS A 147 5.52 -2.38 -19.33
N PRO A 148 4.32 -2.70 -19.84
CA PRO A 148 3.16 -2.99 -19.00
C PRO A 148 3.48 -4.07 -17.97
N ASP A 149 2.99 -3.91 -16.73
CA ASP A 149 3.27 -4.85 -15.64
C ASP A 149 2.89 -6.29 -15.99
N GLY A 150 1.73 -6.48 -16.63
CA GLY A 150 1.31 -7.81 -17.09
C GLY A 150 2.27 -8.43 -18.10
N GLN A 151 2.85 -7.64 -19.01
CA GLN A 151 3.84 -8.14 -19.96
C GLN A 151 5.15 -8.55 -19.26
N ILE A 152 5.59 -7.78 -18.24
CA ILE A 152 6.77 -8.16 -17.45
C ILE A 152 6.55 -9.50 -16.75
N ILE A 153 5.36 -9.70 -16.15
CA ILE A 153 5.00 -10.95 -15.49
C ILE A 153 5.00 -12.11 -16.50
N VAL A 154 4.37 -11.95 -17.66
CA VAL A 154 4.33 -12.96 -18.73
C VAL A 154 5.74 -13.29 -19.23
N ASP A 155 6.59 -12.30 -19.42
CA ASP A 155 7.99 -12.51 -19.85
C ASP A 155 8.77 -13.37 -18.82
N ILE A 156 8.54 -13.16 -17.53
CA ILE A 156 9.17 -13.95 -16.47
C ILE A 156 8.59 -15.37 -16.43
N MET A 157 7.26 -15.54 -16.52
CA MET A 157 6.62 -16.85 -16.59
C MET A 157 7.18 -17.69 -17.73
N ASN A 158 7.30 -17.09 -18.91
CA ASN A 158 7.89 -17.76 -20.09
C ASN A 158 9.34 -18.19 -19.86
N ARG A 159 10.14 -17.35 -19.22
CA ARG A 159 11.55 -17.66 -18.88
C ARG A 159 11.70 -18.72 -17.80
N MET A 160 10.71 -18.83 -16.92
CA MET A 160 10.65 -19.86 -15.87
C MET A 160 10.08 -21.20 -16.37
N GLY A 161 9.75 -21.32 -17.65
CA GLY A 161 9.27 -22.55 -18.26
C GLY A 161 7.77 -22.78 -18.16
N TYR A 162 7.01 -21.74 -17.87
CA TYR A 162 5.54 -21.73 -17.91
C TYR A 162 5.05 -20.85 -19.08
N PRO A 163 4.93 -21.38 -20.31
CA PRO A 163 4.63 -20.60 -21.50
C PRO A 163 3.25 -19.95 -21.44
N GLN A 164 3.22 -18.65 -21.63
CA GLN A 164 2.01 -17.84 -21.70
C GLN A 164 1.99 -17.03 -23.01
N PRO A 165 0.82 -16.74 -23.56
CA PRO A 165 0.67 -15.82 -24.67
C PRO A 165 1.10 -14.41 -24.26
N GLU A 166 1.29 -13.54 -25.24
CA GLU A 166 1.55 -12.12 -25.00
C GLU A 166 0.40 -11.49 -24.20
N TYR A 167 0.74 -10.61 -23.27
CA TYR A 167 -0.24 -9.93 -22.43
C TYR A 167 -1.15 -9.02 -23.26
N THR A 168 -2.47 -9.24 -23.16
CA THR A 168 -3.50 -8.34 -23.69
C THR A 168 -4.62 -8.15 -22.65
N PRO A 169 -5.20 -6.94 -22.51
CA PRO A 169 -6.26 -6.69 -21.52
C PRO A 169 -7.54 -7.52 -21.75
N ASP A 170 -7.89 -7.73 -23.02
CA ASP A 170 -9.03 -8.56 -23.42
C ASP A 170 -8.79 -10.03 -23.10
N GLY A 171 -7.62 -10.59 -23.46
CA GLY A 171 -7.24 -11.96 -23.11
C GLY A 171 -7.26 -12.21 -21.61
N MET A 172 -6.77 -11.26 -20.80
CA MET A 172 -6.82 -11.37 -19.33
C MET A 172 -8.25 -11.35 -18.81
N LEU A 173 -9.12 -10.47 -19.30
CA LEU A 173 -10.53 -10.44 -18.90
C LEU A 173 -11.28 -11.70 -19.33
N ASP A 174 -10.98 -12.25 -20.49
CA ASP A 174 -11.55 -13.49 -20.95
C ASP A 174 -11.17 -14.67 -20.05
N GLU A 175 -9.90 -14.74 -19.63
CA GLU A 175 -9.43 -15.74 -18.67
C GLU A 175 -10.10 -15.59 -17.31
N ILE A 176 -10.08 -14.38 -16.73
CA ILE A 176 -10.70 -14.08 -15.44
C ILE A 176 -12.19 -14.44 -15.44
N SER A 177 -12.90 -14.11 -16.52
CA SER A 177 -14.34 -14.36 -16.63
C SER A 177 -14.74 -15.84 -16.64
N GLN A 178 -13.82 -16.74 -16.97
CA GLN A 178 -14.06 -18.19 -16.98
C GLN A 178 -13.89 -18.77 -15.57
N ILE A 179 -13.05 -18.20 -14.73
CA ILE A 179 -12.71 -18.77 -13.42
C ILE A 179 -13.33 -17.99 -12.25
N VAL A 180 -13.61 -16.70 -12.43
CA VAL A 180 -14.19 -15.83 -11.39
C VAL A 180 -15.69 -15.63 -11.66
N PRO A 181 -16.60 -16.27 -10.92
CA PRO A 181 -18.04 -16.27 -11.26
C PRO A 181 -18.67 -14.87 -11.33
N PHE A 182 -18.29 -13.95 -10.44
CA PHE A 182 -18.85 -12.60 -10.46
C PHE A 182 -18.28 -11.69 -11.55
N PHE A 183 -17.26 -12.16 -12.30
CA PHE A 183 -16.73 -11.54 -13.52
C PHE A 183 -17.27 -12.21 -14.80
N ALA A 184 -18.16 -13.19 -14.72
CA ALA A 184 -18.59 -14.03 -15.86
C ALA A 184 -19.08 -13.26 -17.10
N GLY A 185 -19.65 -12.07 -16.93
CA GLY A 185 -20.11 -11.21 -18.02
C GLY A 185 -19.19 -10.06 -18.38
N ILE A 186 -18.09 -9.86 -17.65
CA ILE A 186 -17.14 -8.78 -17.92
C ILE A 186 -16.30 -9.16 -19.14
N ARG A 187 -16.36 -8.31 -20.16
CA ARG A 187 -15.58 -8.41 -21.39
C ARG A 187 -15.09 -7.04 -21.77
N TRP A 188 -13.91 -6.96 -22.39
CA TRP A 188 -13.30 -5.69 -22.76
C TRP A 188 -14.24 -4.80 -23.58
N GLU A 189 -14.88 -5.36 -24.59
CA GLU A 189 -15.80 -4.65 -25.48
C GLU A 189 -17.09 -4.17 -24.79
N ARG A 190 -17.47 -4.81 -23.67
CA ARG A 190 -18.67 -4.43 -22.88
C ARG A 190 -18.44 -3.31 -21.89
N LEU A 191 -17.19 -3.02 -21.55
CA LEU A 191 -16.89 -1.98 -20.55
C LEU A 191 -17.28 -0.56 -21.03
N GLY A 192 -17.20 -0.29 -22.32
CA GLY A 192 -17.54 1.03 -22.87
C GLY A 192 -16.81 2.16 -22.16
N ASN A 193 -17.51 3.27 -21.92
CA ASN A 193 -16.99 4.42 -21.17
C ASN A 193 -17.41 4.43 -19.70
N ASN A 194 -18.44 3.66 -19.33
CA ASN A 194 -19.02 3.70 -17.99
C ASN A 194 -18.57 2.53 -17.11
N GLY A 195 -17.98 1.49 -17.68
CA GLY A 195 -17.66 0.26 -16.98
C GLY A 195 -18.88 -0.54 -16.52
N LEU A 196 -18.63 -1.64 -15.81
CA LEU A 196 -19.66 -2.56 -15.29
C LEU A 196 -19.42 -2.84 -13.82
N GLN A 197 -20.49 -2.84 -13.02
CA GLN A 197 -20.43 -3.18 -11.59
C GLN A 197 -20.61 -4.69 -11.39
N TRP A 198 -19.58 -5.35 -10.87
CA TRP A 198 -19.69 -6.78 -10.58
C TRP A 198 -20.59 -7.06 -9.34
N PRO A 199 -21.27 -8.22 -9.24
CA PRO A 199 -21.38 -9.33 -10.19
C PRO A 199 -21.98 -8.94 -11.54
N VAL A 200 -21.40 -9.47 -12.62
CA VAL A 200 -21.94 -9.29 -13.97
C VAL A 200 -22.31 -10.66 -14.54
N SER A 201 -23.59 -10.83 -14.86
CA SER A 201 -24.11 -12.05 -15.44
C SER A 201 -23.53 -12.32 -16.83
N PRO A 202 -23.48 -13.56 -17.32
CA PRO A 202 -22.92 -13.90 -18.63
C PRO A 202 -23.50 -13.11 -19.81
N ASP A 203 -24.75 -12.65 -19.71
CA ASP A 203 -25.40 -11.77 -20.69
C ASP A 203 -24.92 -10.30 -20.67
N GLY A 204 -24.13 -9.92 -19.64
CA GLY A 204 -23.61 -8.55 -19.45
C GLY A 204 -24.43 -7.69 -18.50
N THR A 205 -25.47 -8.23 -17.87
CA THR A 205 -26.25 -7.48 -16.86
C THR A 205 -25.42 -7.28 -15.59
N ASP A 206 -25.21 -6.01 -15.19
CA ASP A 206 -24.44 -5.62 -14.00
C ASP A 206 -25.32 -5.50 -12.76
N THR A 207 -24.69 -5.53 -11.57
CA THR A 207 -25.35 -5.49 -10.27
C THR A 207 -25.04 -4.19 -9.54
N LYS A 208 -25.99 -3.28 -9.48
CA LYS A 208 -25.81 -1.96 -8.82
C LYS A 208 -25.80 -2.05 -7.31
N ILE A 209 -26.66 -2.86 -6.71
CA ILE A 209 -26.81 -3.01 -5.26
C ILE A 209 -26.54 -4.48 -4.90
N LEU A 210 -25.50 -4.70 -4.07
CA LEU A 210 -25.26 -6.04 -3.50
C LEU A 210 -26.25 -6.34 -2.39
N HIS A 211 -26.56 -7.62 -2.25
CA HIS A 211 -27.37 -8.12 -1.12
C HIS A 211 -28.73 -7.41 -0.99
N GLU A 212 -29.37 -7.08 -2.13
CA GLU A 212 -30.65 -6.39 -2.15
C GLU A 212 -31.75 -7.20 -1.44
N GLN A 213 -31.69 -8.52 -1.57
CA GLN A 213 -32.68 -9.42 -0.97
C GLN A 213 -32.21 -9.95 0.39
N GLU A 214 -30.98 -10.45 0.47
CA GLU A 214 -30.42 -11.06 1.67
C GLU A 214 -28.88 -11.03 1.66
N PHE A 215 -28.26 -11.14 2.83
CA PHE A 215 -26.83 -11.37 2.96
C PHE A 215 -26.52 -12.86 2.93
N LYS A 216 -25.43 -13.29 2.29
CA LYS A 216 -25.02 -14.70 2.22
C LYS A 216 -24.93 -15.39 3.58
N ARG A 217 -24.52 -14.69 4.61
CA ARG A 217 -24.40 -15.22 5.98
C ARG A 217 -25.65 -15.03 6.84
N GLY A 218 -26.74 -14.51 6.29
CA GLY A 218 -27.94 -14.13 7.04
C GLY A 218 -27.79 -12.79 7.76
N LEU A 219 -28.40 -12.65 8.94
CA LEU A 219 -28.38 -11.40 9.69
C LEU A 219 -26.96 -11.04 10.17
N GLY A 220 -26.67 -9.74 10.23
CA GLY A 220 -25.44 -9.23 10.79
C GLY A 220 -25.35 -9.40 12.30
N TYR A 221 -24.12 -9.44 12.82
CA TYR A 221 -23.87 -9.42 14.25
C TYR A 221 -23.56 -8.00 14.70
N PHE A 222 -24.05 -7.66 15.91
CA PHE A 222 -23.61 -6.51 16.66
C PHE A 222 -22.69 -7.02 17.78
N GLU A 223 -21.45 -6.62 17.75
CA GLU A 223 -20.47 -6.98 18.76
C GLU A 223 -20.02 -5.73 19.51
N PHE A 224 -20.01 -5.80 20.83
CA PHE A 224 -19.54 -4.70 21.65
C PHE A 224 -18.06 -4.88 21.95
N HIS A 225 -17.28 -3.91 21.58
CA HIS A 225 -15.86 -3.81 21.93
C HIS A 225 -15.68 -2.62 22.88
N SER A 226 -15.14 -2.87 24.07
CA SER A 226 -14.68 -1.81 24.97
C SER A 226 -13.46 -1.13 24.39
N TRP A 227 -13.32 0.18 24.66
CA TRP A 227 -12.10 0.89 24.33
C TRP A 227 -10.93 0.38 25.17
N GLU A 228 -9.80 0.18 24.53
CA GLU A 228 -8.53 -0.15 25.18
C GLU A 228 -7.48 0.88 24.72
N GLU A 229 -6.58 1.25 25.64
CA GLU A 229 -5.49 2.14 25.31
C GLU A 229 -4.49 1.41 24.39
N SER A 230 -3.97 2.13 23.40
CA SER A 230 -2.95 1.60 22.50
C SER A 230 -1.75 1.03 23.25
N GLN A 231 -1.25 -0.12 22.83
CA GLN A 231 -0.04 -0.75 23.38
C GLN A 231 1.16 0.21 23.29
N GLU A 232 1.27 0.98 22.22
CA GLU A 232 2.32 2.00 22.05
C GLU A 232 2.34 3.01 23.20
N ILE A 233 1.16 3.47 23.63
CA ILE A 233 1.04 4.44 24.71
C ILE A 233 1.27 3.79 26.07
N GLN A 234 0.75 2.57 26.29
CA GLN A 234 0.98 1.82 27.52
C GLN A 234 2.46 1.59 27.78
N GLU A 235 3.23 1.21 26.77
CA GLU A 235 4.65 0.88 26.91
C GLU A 235 5.54 2.12 26.94
N HIS A 236 5.21 3.14 26.18
CA HIS A 236 6.13 4.26 25.87
C HIS A 236 5.66 5.63 26.33
N GLY A 237 4.36 5.82 26.62
CA GLY A 237 3.76 7.14 26.89
C GLY A 237 4.39 7.91 28.05
N LYS A 238 4.93 7.24 29.07
CA LYS A 238 5.64 7.91 30.19
C LYS A 238 6.92 8.64 29.74
N LYS A 239 7.66 8.09 28.82
CA LYS A 239 8.92 8.63 28.30
C LYS A 239 8.71 9.55 27.09
N TYR A 240 7.66 9.29 26.35
CA TYR A 240 7.27 9.95 25.11
C TYR A 240 5.83 10.49 25.23
N PRO A 241 5.66 11.68 25.87
CA PRO A 241 4.36 12.11 26.39
C PRO A 241 3.40 12.69 25.34
N TYR A 242 3.83 12.85 24.09
CA TYR A 242 2.99 13.33 23.00
C TYR A 242 2.54 12.18 22.12
N ILE A 243 1.31 12.27 21.63
CA ILE A 243 0.80 11.37 20.59
C ILE A 243 1.01 12.03 19.24
N LEU A 244 1.80 11.39 18.38
CA LEU A 244 1.91 11.78 16.99
C LEU A 244 0.93 10.98 16.14
N THR A 245 0.15 11.69 15.32
CA THR A 245 -0.67 11.09 14.26
C THR A 245 -0.12 11.47 12.89
N THR A 246 -0.17 10.52 11.93
CA THR A 246 0.22 10.79 10.55
C THR A 246 -0.99 11.10 9.71
N ASN A 247 -0.91 12.13 8.88
CA ASN A 247 -1.96 12.59 7.99
C ASN A 247 -1.51 12.64 6.54
N ARG A 248 -2.41 13.12 5.69
CA ARG A 248 -2.12 13.44 4.29
C ARG A 248 -2.59 14.85 3.96
N GLU A 249 -1.84 15.52 3.12
CA GLU A 249 -2.25 16.78 2.50
C GLU A 249 -2.85 16.50 1.12
N LEU A 250 -3.75 17.37 0.67
CA LEU A 250 -4.47 17.18 -0.61
C LEU A 250 -3.53 17.25 -1.82
N GLU A 251 -2.43 17.94 -1.70
CA GLU A 251 -1.45 18.14 -2.77
C GLU A 251 -0.65 16.87 -3.08
N HIS A 252 -0.54 15.95 -2.11
CA HIS A 252 0.27 14.76 -2.27
C HIS A 252 -0.48 13.46 -2.00
N TYR A 253 -0.21 12.48 -2.83
CA TYR A 253 -0.80 11.16 -2.74
C TYR A 253 0.18 10.16 -2.11
N ASN A 254 -0.23 9.51 -1.02
CA ASN A 254 0.54 8.52 -0.27
C ASN A 254 1.95 9.04 0.10
N CYS A 255 3.02 8.33 -0.25
CA CYS A 255 4.41 8.74 -0.04
C CYS A 255 4.90 9.83 -1.02
N GLY A 256 4.03 10.34 -1.86
CA GLY A 256 4.33 11.42 -2.79
C GLY A 256 5.20 11.03 -3.99
N ALA A 257 5.47 9.74 -4.22
CA ALA A 257 6.35 9.29 -5.30
C ALA A 257 5.97 9.84 -6.69
N MET A 258 4.68 9.91 -7.00
CA MET A 258 4.19 10.53 -8.24
C MET A 258 3.99 12.05 -8.11
N THR A 259 3.28 12.49 -7.07
CA THR A 259 2.80 13.88 -6.96
C THR A 259 3.91 14.88 -6.70
N ARG A 260 5.01 14.50 -6.04
CA ARG A 260 6.22 15.36 -5.91
C ARG A 260 6.93 15.62 -7.24
N ARG A 261 6.60 14.87 -8.30
CA ARG A 261 7.11 15.07 -9.66
C ARG A 261 6.17 15.90 -10.54
N THR A 262 5.19 16.56 -9.93
CA THR A 262 4.20 17.42 -10.57
C THR A 262 4.27 18.85 -10.02
N ALA A 263 3.44 19.75 -10.54
CA ALA A 263 3.33 21.12 -10.04
C ALA A 263 2.84 21.20 -8.57
N ASN A 264 2.31 20.15 -8.01
CA ASN A 264 1.87 20.08 -6.61
C ASN A 264 3.04 20.35 -5.61
N GLU A 265 4.28 20.01 -6.00
CA GLU A 265 5.46 20.33 -5.22
C GLU A 265 5.68 21.84 -5.03
N GLN A 266 5.13 22.68 -5.93
CA GLN A 266 5.21 24.13 -5.78
C GLN A 266 4.29 24.64 -4.67
N ILE A 267 3.22 23.91 -4.36
CA ILE A 267 2.25 24.25 -3.31
C ILE A 267 2.74 23.75 -1.96
N LEU A 268 3.07 22.46 -1.86
CA LEU A 268 3.61 21.84 -0.64
C LEU A 268 4.99 21.22 -0.93
N LYS A 269 6.03 21.78 -0.32
CA LYS A 269 7.45 21.48 -0.61
C LYS A 269 8.12 20.57 0.42
N SER A 270 7.48 20.32 1.54
CA SER A 270 8.05 19.56 2.66
C SER A 270 6.96 19.16 3.64
N ASP A 271 7.17 18.05 4.33
CA ASP A 271 6.38 17.74 5.52
C ASP A 271 6.61 18.80 6.60
N TYR A 272 5.61 18.99 7.44
CA TYR A 272 5.66 19.89 8.60
C TYR A 272 5.01 19.23 9.82
N LEU A 273 5.34 19.71 11.01
CA LEU A 273 4.80 19.24 12.27
C LEU A 273 3.78 20.26 12.81
N MET A 274 2.53 19.89 12.87
CA MET A 274 1.50 20.69 13.52
C MET A 274 1.62 20.54 15.03
N ILE A 275 1.71 21.66 15.73
CA ILE A 275 1.89 21.75 17.18
C ILE A 275 0.89 22.76 17.74
N HIS A 276 0.15 22.36 18.79
CA HIS A 276 -0.74 23.29 19.46
C HIS A 276 0.06 24.44 20.14
N PRO A 277 -0.43 25.71 20.13
CA PRO A 277 0.27 26.85 20.71
C PRO A 277 0.73 26.66 22.15
N LYS A 278 -0.07 25.97 22.99
CA LYS A 278 0.29 25.63 24.37
C LYS A 278 1.54 24.76 24.43
N ASP A 279 1.58 23.68 23.63
CA ASP A 279 2.70 22.73 23.61
C ASP A 279 3.96 23.38 23.01
N ALA A 280 3.80 24.24 21.99
CA ALA A 280 4.88 25.03 21.41
C ALA A 280 5.52 25.96 22.44
N LEU A 281 4.70 26.68 23.22
CA LEU A 281 5.19 27.57 24.29
C LEU A 281 5.92 26.79 25.38
N GLU A 282 5.38 25.68 25.86
CA GLU A 282 5.99 24.83 26.88
C GLU A 282 7.36 24.30 26.45
N ASN A 283 7.52 23.99 25.16
CA ASN A 283 8.77 23.48 24.58
C ASN A 283 9.68 24.57 23.97
N ARG A 284 9.31 25.85 24.07
CA ARG A 284 10.03 27.00 23.50
C ARG A 284 10.27 26.88 22.00
N ILE A 285 9.25 26.41 21.29
CA ILE A 285 9.24 26.25 19.84
C ILE A 285 8.47 27.42 19.22
N GLU A 286 9.05 28.03 18.20
CA GLU A 286 8.46 29.10 17.42
C GLU A 286 8.07 28.59 16.02
N GLU A 287 7.19 29.35 15.33
CA GLU A 287 6.78 29.02 13.97
C GLU A 287 7.98 28.87 13.04
N GLY A 288 8.03 27.77 12.30
CA GLY A 288 9.11 27.46 11.35
C GLY A 288 10.41 26.91 11.99
N ASP A 289 10.48 26.80 13.31
CA ASP A 289 11.62 26.14 13.96
C ASP A 289 11.72 24.66 13.52
N TYR A 290 12.94 24.14 13.47
CA TYR A 290 13.13 22.71 13.40
C TYR A 290 12.87 22.06 14.76
N VAL A 291 12.05 21.01 14.75
CA VAL A 291 11.70 20.21 15.91
C VAL A 291 12.18 18.79 15.69
N CYS A 292 13.01 18.31 16.59
CA CYS A 292 13.35 16.90 16.66
C CYS A 292 12.20 16.14 17.29
N LEU A 293 11.56 15.29 16.49
CA LEU A 293 10.65 14.24 16.93
C LEU A 293 11.47 13.00 17.27
N GLU A 294 11.26 12.45 18.44
CA GLU A 294 11.93 11.23 18.89
C GLU A 294 10.91 10.22 19.41
N SER A 295 11.00 8.97 18.93
CA SER A 295 10.27 7.82 19.43
C SER A 295 11.26 6.75 19.94
N PRO A 296 10.78 5.60 20.47
CA PRO A 296 11.67 4.47 20.79
C PRO A 296 12.51 3.98 19.61
N ARG A 297 12.02 4.17 18.37
CA ARG A 297 12.61 3.64 17.14
C ARG A 297 13.64 4.56 16.48
N GLY A 298 13.47 5.87 16.64
CA GLY A 298 14.39 6.80 15.97
C GLY A 298 14.08 8.27 16.21
N LYS A 299 14.66 9.11 15.35
CA LYS A 299 14.53 10.58 15.40
C LYS A 299 14.45 11.14 13.99
N VAL A 300 13.61 12.17 13.82
CA VAL A 300 13.54 12.99 12.61
C VAL A 300 13.42 14.46 12.97
N ASP A 301 13.89 15.35 12.10
CA ASP A 301 13.71 16.78 12.23
C ASP A 301 12.64 17.27 11.25
N VAL A 302 11.61 17.93 11.79
CA VAL A 302 10.49 18.48 11.01
C VAL A 302 10.31 19.95 11.35
N LYS A 303 9.91 20.79 10.39
CA LYS A 303 9.59 22.19 10.67
C LYS A 303 8.26 22.32 11.39
N ALA A 304 8.22 23.14 12.43
CA ALA A 304 7.01 23.42 13.17
C ALA A 304 6.05 24.31 12.38
N ARG A 305 4.77 23.97 12.44
CA ARG A 305 3.62 24.80 12.11
C ARG A 305 2.74 24.90 13.36
N ILE A 306 2.67 26.08 13.94
CA ILE A 306 1.90 26.30 15.16
C ILE A 306 0.43 26.56 14.78
N THR A 307 -0.48 25.72 15.27
CA THR A 307 -1.90 25.78 14.91
C THR A 307 -2.79 25.19 16.00
N ASP A 308 -4.01 25.69 16.14
CA ASP A 308 -5.05 25.16 17.02
C ASP A 308 -5.90 24.05 16.37
N GLU A 309 -5.58 23.65 15.15
CA GLU A 309 -6.21 22.51 14.47
C GLU A 309 -5.88 21.16 15.14
N VAL A 310 -4.82 21.09 15.95
CA VAL A 310 -4.47 19.93 16.78
C VAL A 310 -4.75 20.23 18.25
N LYS A 311 -5.10 19.20 19.04
CA LYS A 311 -5.33 19.35 20.49
C LYS A 311 -3.99 19.40 21.26
N PRO A 312 -3.95 20.03 22.44
CA PRO A 312 -2.79 19.91 23.33
C PRO A 312 -2.44 18.46 23.61
N GLY A 313 -1.14 18.13 23.55
CA GLY A 313 -0.62 16.77 23.71
C GLY A 313 -0.68 15.91 22.43
N VAL A 314 -1.30 16.41 21.36
CA VAL A 314 -1.40 15.72 20.06
C VAL A 314 -0.63 16.49 19.00
N LEU A 315 0.24 15.80 18.30
CA LEU A 315 1.03 16.31 17.18
C LEU A 315 0.54 15.68 15.88
N SER A 316 0.68 16.37 14.76
CA SER A 316 0.32 15.83 13.46
C SER A 316 1.39 16.14 12.42
N THR A 317 1.69 15.18 11.57
CA THR A 317 2.63 15.35 10.45
C THR A 317 2.21 14.51 9.27
N THR A 318 2.87 14.70 8.13
CA THR A 318 2.70 13.87 6.92
C THR A 318 3.95 13.03 6.68
N PHE A 319 3.95 12.19 5.64
CA PHE A 319 5.09 11.34 5.27
C PHE A 319 5.33 11.34 3.76
N HIS A 320 4.99 12.46 3.12
CA HIS A 320 5.07 12.58 1.65
C HIS A 320 6.50 12.75 1.14
N PHE A 321 7.43 13.20 1.99
CA PHE A 321 8.78 13.59 1.56
C PHE A 321 9.86 12.65 2.11
N PRO A 322 10.63 11.98 1.22
CA PRO A 322 11.67 11.03 1.62
C PRO A 322 12.85 11.67 2.33
N ASP A 323 12.99 13.01 2.27
CA ASP A 323 14.07 13.74 2.96
C ASP A 323 13.88 13.77 4.48
N ILE A 324 12.66 13.54 4.97
CA ILE A 324 12.33 13.53 6.40
C ILE A 324 12.18 12.11 6.91
N MET A 325 11.60 11.19 6.10
CA MET A 325 11.38 9.79 6.46
C MET A 325 10.66 9.62 7.80
N VAL A 326 9.48 10.22 7.93
CA VAL A 326 8.69 10.20 9.18
C VAL A 326 8.45 8.77 9.67
N ASN A 327 8.30 7.81 8.78
CA ASN A 327 8.10 6.41 9.15
C ASN A 327 9.32 5.75 9.86
N THR A 328 10.45 6.42 9.95
CA THR A 328 11.55 6.01 10.84
C THR A 328 11.15 5.98 12.32
N ILE A 329 10.16 6.79 12.69
CA ILE A 329 9.71 6.91 14.09
C ILE A 329 8.35 6.30 14.36
N THR A 330 7.60 5.87 13.33
CA THR A 330 6.27 5.28 13.50
C THR A 330 6.32 3.87 14.08
N SER A 331 5.21 3.45 14.71
CA SER A 331 5.10 2.17 15.40
C SER A 331 4.85 1.03 14.42
N ASP A 332 5.50 -0.08 14.63
CA ASP A 332 5.29 -1.37 13.98
C ASP A 332 4.32 -2.27 14.75
N ILE A 333 3.72 -1.78 15.82
CA ILE A 333 2.59 -2.43 16.49
C ILE A 333 1.42 -2.51 15.51
N HIS A 334 0.81 -3.67 15.40
CA HIS A 334 -0.25 -3.98 14.45
C HIS A 334 -1.33 -4.86 15.07
N ASP A 335 -2.50 -4.91 14.45
CA ASP A 335 -3.54 -5.86 14.85
C ASP A 335 -3.13 -7.31 14.56
N SER A 336 -3.75 -8.25 15.28
CA SER A 336 -3.37 -9.67 15.22
C SER A 336 -3.86 -10.38 13.93
N GLU A 337 -4.87 -9.84 13.25
CA GLU A 337 -5.47 -10.50 12.10
C GLU A 337 -4.94 -9.96 10.77
N ALA A 338 -5.17 -8.68 10.48
CA ALA A 338 -4.73 -8.06 9.23
C ALA A 338 -3.24 -7.68 9.26
N MET A 339 -2.66 -7.54 10.46
CA MET A 339 -1.32 -6.99 10.71
C MET A 339 -1.19 -5.56 10.16
N CYS A 340 -2.30 -4.80 10.22
CA CYS A 340 -2.30 -3.40 9.84
C CYS A 340 -1.60 -2.57 10.92
N PRO A 341 -0.53 -1.84 10.59
CA PRO A 341 0.22 -1.07 11.57
C PRO A 341 -0.56 0.13 12.13
N GLU A 342 -0.30 0.47 13.38
CA GLU A 342 -0.95 1.59 14.09
C GLU A 342 -0.27 2.93 13.78
N TYR A 343 -0.29 3.36 12.51
CA TYR A 343 0.35 4.60 12.05
C TYR A 343 -0.14 5.88 12.72
N LYS A 344 -1.33 5.84 13.33
CA LYS A 344 -2.02 7.04 13.84
C LYS A 344 -1.77 7.30 15.32
N VAL A 345 -1.12 6.36 16.01
CA VAL A 345 -0.79 6.47 17.43
C VAL A 345 0.66 6.13 17.65
N VAL A 346 1.50 7.17 17.75
CA VAL A 346 2.94 7.02 17.97
C VAL A 346 3.33 7.84 19.19
N ALA A 347 3.94 7.20 20.18
CA ALA A 347 4.46 7.88 21.35
C ALA A 347 5.75 8.62 21.01
N VAL A 348 5.75 9.95 21.14
CA VAL A 348 6.91 10.79 20.81
C VAL A 348 7.23 11.81 21.91
N ARG A 349 8.45 12.27 21.92
CA ARG A 349 8.85 13.52 22.59
C ARG A 349 9.40 14.51 21.58
N ILE A 350 9.29 15.80 21.91
CA ILE A 350 9.74 16.88 21.06
C ILE A 350 10.79 17.74 21.75
N ARG A 351 11.65 18.32 20.96
CA ARG A 351 12.56 19.37 21.39
C ARG A 351 12.98 20.24 20.22
N LYS A 352 13.28 21.51 20.47
CA LYS A 352 13.86 22.41 19.47
C LYS A 352 15.17 21.82 18.93
N SER A 353 15.37 21.86 17.62
CA SER A 353 16.54 21.31 16.92
C SER A 353 17.21 22.36 16.04
N LYS A 354 18.44 22.08 15.63
CA LYS A 354 19.18 22.90 14.64
C LYS A 354 19.04 22.38 13.21
N GLY A 355 18.14 21.43 12.97
CA GLY A 355 17.94 20.84 11.64
C GLY A 355 19.07 19.92 11.19
N LYS A 356 19.70 19.19 12.10
CA LYS A 356 20.91 18.37 11.80
C LYS A 356 20.63 16.88 11.55
N PHE A 357 19.44 16.38 11.85
CA PHE A 357 19.10 14.98 11.56
C PHE A 357 18.64 14.83 10.10
N LYS A 358 19.56 15.09 9.16
CA LYS A 358 19.48 14.55 7.82
C LYS A 358 19.80 13.05 7.92
N GLN A 359 18.97 12.27 7.31
CA GLN A 359 18.87 10.84 7.25
C GLN A 359 20.18 10.04 7.27
N LEU A 360 20.23 8.99 8.10
CA LEU A 360 21.26 7.94 8.13
C LEU A 360 21.34 7.10 6.83
N LEU A 361 20.44 7.28 5.86
CA LEU A 361 20.43 6.58 4.58
C LEU A 361 21.12 7.35 3.43
N GLN A 362 21.65 8.56 3.66
CA GLN A 362 22.37 9.33 2.63
C GLN A 362 23.90 9.10 2.63
N ASP A 363 24.44 8.35 3.58
CA ASP A 363 25.88 8.13 3.73
C ASP A 363 26.32 6.69 3.39
N ARG A 364 25.64 6.05 2.43
CA ARG A 364 26.13 4.78 1.82
C ARG A 364 26.20 4.88 0.32
#